data_d4d2efe55aa226288534b9fe81c7f8fc
#
_entry.id   d4d2efe55aa226288534b9fe81c7f8fc
#
_cell.length_a   1.000
_cell.length_b   1.000
_cell.length_c   1.000
_cell.angle_alpha   90.00
_cell.angle_beta   90.00
_cell.angle_gamma   90.00
#
_symmetry.space_group_name_H-M   'P 1'
#
loop_
_entity.id
_entity.type
_entity.pdbx_description
1 polymer ?
#
loop_
_entity_poly.entity_id
_entity_poly.type
_entity_poly.pdbx_seq_one_letter_code
_entity_poly.pdbx_strand_id
1 'polypeptide(L)'
;KNKVCLEYLKNRNFDIDEVGIFNGADAAINAICKAFGEKNKVFLTTNPTFGYYFPCAEMHGMIIKCCSYIGNNFKFPLENFFESIQKYKPKLIFICNPNNPTGSVISAEKIMEIANKNKKSLIVIDELYEKFYGDSLLPIIDFKKTKNLVIIHSLSKTAGLAGLRVGFAFGNEQIIKQINKVTGPYDVNSFAVAAANAALDDQEYIDNYVSKVKEARNWIQEKFESLDIRHNFNGGNYFLIWPNKEPKVLEKEMKDNGILIRNMQNKKDIDQSVRVSIGVMEQMKIFWKIYKKLDQQ
;
A
#
# COMPACT_ATOMS: atom_id res chain seq x y z
N LYS A 1 14.53 11.09 -15.38
CA LYS A 1 14.28 9.83 -14.64
C LYS A 1 15.51 9.43 -13.82
N ASN A 2 16.68 9.22 -14.43
CA ASN A 2 17.87 8.74 -13.74
C ASN A 2 18.27 9.60 -12.52
N LYS A 3 18.15 10.94 -12.62
CA LYS A 3 18.48 11.81 -11.49
C LYS A 3 17.57 11.56 -10.27
N VAL A 4 16.25 11.38 -10.47
CA VAL A 4 15.32 11.05 -9.39
C VAL A 4 15.63 9.68 -8.79
N CYS A 5 15.93 8.69 -9.63
CA CYS A 5 16.32 7.37 -9.15
C CYS A 5 17.61 7.44 -8.32
N LEU A 6 18.62 8.16 -8.80
CA LEU A 6 19.88 8.36 -8.05
C LEU A 6 19.65 9.07 -6.72
N GLU A 7 18.79 10.08 -6.70
CA GLU A 7 18.47 10.80 -5.47
C GLU A 7 17.76 9.89 -4.46
N TYR A 8 16.78 9.09 -4.95
CA TYR A 8 16.10 8.11 -4.10
C TYR A 8 17.06 7.03 -3.56
N LEU A 9 18.13 6.73 -4.33
CA LEU A 9 19.16 5.73 -3.97
C LEU A 9 20.26 6.29 -3.08
N LYS A 10 20.34 7.62 -2.88
CA LYS A 10 21.28 8.21 -1.90
C LYS A 10 21.13 7.47 -0.57
N ASN A 11 22.23 6.98 -0.03
CA ASN A 11 22.26 6.19 1.21
C ASN A 11 21.62 4.79 1.14
N ARG A 12 21.41 4.22 -0.06
CA ARG A 12 20.92 2.86 -0.27
C ARG A 12 21.89 2.08 -1.18
N ASN A 13 22.13 0.81 -0.87
CA ASN A 13 23.06 -0.05 -1.61
C ASN A 13 22.41 -0.69 -2.85
N PHE A 14 21.78 0.11 -3.72
CA PHE A 14 21.18 -0.37 -4.97
C PHE A 14 21.83 0.28 -6.18
N ASP A 15 21.92 -0.50 -7.26
CA ASP A 15 22.33 0.02 -8.56
C ASP A 15 21.16 0.74 -9.25
N ILE A 16 21.47 1.69 -10.13
CA ILE A 16 20.46 2.44 -10.88
C ILE A 16 19.55 1.53 -11.73
N ASP A 17 20.07 0.38 -12.17
CA ASP A 17 19.35 -0.60 -12.98
C ASP A 17 18.41 -1.49 -12.13
N GLU A 18 18.52 -1.42 -10.80
CA GLU A 18 17.62 -2.10 -9.85
C GLU A 18 16.39 -1.25 -9.48
N VAL A 19 16.22 -0.06 -10.07
CA VAL A 19 15.10 0.83 -9.82
C VAL A 19 14.45 1.34 -11.11
N GLY A 20 13.12 1.28 -11.16
CA GLY A 20 12.28 1.91 -12.18
C GLY A 20 11.44 3.04 -11.61
N ILE A 21 11.22 4.11 -12.39
CA ILE A 21 10.32 5.20 -12.05
C ILE A 21 9.08 5.18 -12.95
N PHE A 22 7.90 5.34 -12.36
CA PHE A 22 6.60 5.17 -12.99
C PHE A 22 5.67 6.34 -12.68
N ASN A 23 4.60 6.48 -13.47
CA ASN A 23 3.53 7.47 -13.25
C ASN A 23 2.63 7.05 -12.07
N GLY A 24 3.21 7.05 -10.87
CA GLY A 24 2.64 6.54 -9.63
C GLY A 24 2.80 5.03 -9.47
N ALA A 25 2.52 4.53 -8.26
CA ALA A 25 2.56 3.10 -7.96
C ALA A 25 1.56 2.30 -8.80
N ASP A 26 0.41 2.89 -9.14
CA ASP A 26 -0.60 2.23 -9.98
C ASP A 26 -0.03 1.86 -11.36
N ALA A 27 0.77 2.74 -11.97
CA ALA A 27 1.45 2.44 -13.23
C ALA A 27 2.51 1.34 -13.07
N ALA A 28 3.23 1.29 -11.94
CA ALA A 28 4.16 0.20 -11.65
C ALA A 28 3.42 -1.15 -11.50
N ILE A 29 2.31 -1.18 -10.76
CA ILE A 29 1.46 -2.36 -10.58
C ILE A 29 0.98 -2.89 -11.95
N ASN A 30 0.41 -1.99 -12.77
CA ASN A 30 -0.06 -2.36 -14.11
C ASN A 30 1.08 -2.84 -15.02
N ALA A 31 2.23 -2.16 -14.99
CA ALA A 31 3.40 -2.55 -15.78
C ALA A 31 3.95 -3.94 -15.38
N ILE A 32 3.95 -4.27 -14.09
CA ILE A 32 4.33 -5.60 -13.59
C ILE A 32 3.36 -6.65 -14.09
N CYS A 33 2.04 -6.42 -13.98
CA CYS A 33 1.04 -7.34 -14.51
C CYS A 33 1.17 -7.50 -16.02
N LYS A 34 1.45 -6.42 -16.77
CA LYS A 34 1.65 -6.44 -18.21
C LYS A 34 2.92 -7.20 -18.63
N ALA A 35 4.00 -7.09 -17.84
CA ALA A 35 5.28 -7.74 -18.16
C ALA A 35 5.32 -9.22 -17.79
N PHE A 36 4.62 -9.62 -16.71
CA PHE A 36 4.72 -10.96 -16.12
C PHE A 36 3.39 -11.69 -15.98
N GLY A 37 2.26 -11.00 -16.18
CA GLY A 37 0.94 -11.62 -16.22
C GLY A 37 0.81 -12.56 -17.41
N GLU A 38 0.11 -13.67 -17.22
CA GLU A 38 -0.07 -14.70 -18.25
C GLU A 38 -1.49 -15.27 -18.14
N LYS A 39 -2.18 -15.37 -19.29
CA LYS A 39 -3.55 -15.91 -19.35
C LYS A 39 -3.62 -17.31 -18.72
N ASN A 40 -4.65 -17.52 -17.90
CA ASN A 40 -4.91 -18.78 -17.17
C ASN A 40 -3.86 -19.12 -16.08
N LYS A 41 -2.87 -18.27 -15.82
CA LYS A 41 -1.99 -18.43 -14.65
C LYS A 41 -2.60 -17.73 -13.41
N VAL A 42 -2.22 -18.20 -12.24
CA VAL A 42 -2.77 -17.68 -10.98
C VAL A 42 -2.05 -16.41 -10.55
N PHE A 43 -2.87 -15.43 -10.20
CA PHE A 43 -2.52 -14.25 -9.41
C PHE A 43 -3.01 -14.47 -7.97
N LEU A 44 -2.10 -14.46 -6.99
CA LEU A 44 -2.42 -14.66 -5.58
C LEU A 44 -2.23 -13.37 -4.80
N THR A 45 -3.21 -13.02 -3.97
CA THR A 45 -3.13 -11.89 -3.04
C THR A 45 -3.96 -12.17 -1.79
N THR A 46 -4.06 -11.20 -0.89
CA THR A 46 -4.99 -11.22 0.25
C THR A 46 -6.31 -10.53 -0.09
N ASN A 47 -7.35 -10.72 0.73
CA ASN A 47 -8.60 -9.97 0.65
C ASN A 47 -9.15 -9.74 2.08
N PRO A 48 -9.55 -8.50 2.44
CA PRO A 48 -9.55 -7.29 1.61
C PRO A 48 -8.14 -6.71 1.41
N THR A 49 -7.88 -6.14 0.23
CA THR A 49 -6.60 -5.47 -0.10
C THR A 49 -6.83 -4.32 -1.07
N PHE A 50 -5.75 -3.74 -1.61
CA PHE A 50 -5.85 -2.65 -2.58
C PHE A 50 -6.55 -3.10 -3.86
N GLY A 51 -7.73 -2.53 -4.11
CA GLY A 51 -8.65 -3.01 -5.15
C GLY A 51 -8.14 -2.94 -6.60
N TYR A 52 -7.11 -2.13 -6.87
CA TYR A 52 -6.57 -1.98 -8.22
C TYR A 52 -5.78 -3.21 -8.71
N TYR A 53 -5.36 -4.08 -7.81
CA TYR A 53 -4.71 -5.34 -8.20
C TYR A 53 -5.62 -6.23 -9.06
N PHE A 54 -6.91 -6.26 -8.73
CA PHE A 54 -7.89 -7.13 -9.40
C PHE A 54 -8.04 -6.79 -10.90
N PRO A 55 -8.40 -5.55 -11.28
CA PRO A 55 -8.50 -5.21 -12.71
C PRO A 55 -7.17 -5.34 -13.44
N CYS A 56 -6.01 -5.09 -12.78
CA CYS A 56 -4.72 -5.32 -13.42
C CYS A 56 -4.47 -6.81 -13.76
N ALA A 57 -4.85 -7.73 -12.86
CA ALA A 57 -4.74 -9.16 -13.13
C ALA A 57 -5.76 -9.65 -14.18
N GLU A 58 -7.00 -9.15 -14.10
CA GLU A 58 -8.11 -9.49 -15.01
C GLU A 58 -7.83 -9.07 -16.45
N MET A 59 -7.26 -7.89 -16.67
CA MET A 59 -6.86 -7.41 -18.02
C MET A 59 -5.90 -8.35 -18.73
N HIS A 60 -5.14 -9.16 -17.98
CA HIS A 60 -4.21 -10.16 -18.54
C HIS A 60 -4.78 -11.58 -18.50
N GLY A 61 -6.07 -11.74 -18.19
CA GLY A 61 -6.75 -13.05 -18.16
C GLY A 61 -6.22 -13.98 -17.08
N MET A 62 -5.67 -13.45 -16.00
CA MET A 62 -5.17 -14.25 -14.88
C MET A 62 -6.33 -14.76 -14.01
N ILE A 63 -6.11 -15.90 -13.36
CA ILE A 63 -7.05 -16.48 -12.38
C ILE A 63 -6.71 -15.93 -11.00
N ILE A 64 -7.62 -15.13 -10.43
CA ILE A 64 -7.39 -14.51 -9.12
C ILE A 64 -7.71 -15.50 -8.00
N LYS A 65 -6.79 -15.63 -7.06
CA LYS A 65 -6.97 -16.34 -5.77
C LYS A 65 -6.63 -15.40 -4.63
N CYS A 66 -7.42 -15.48 -3.56
CA CYS A 66 -7.25 -14.63 -2.39
C CYS A 66 -7.23 -15.44 -1.10
N CYS A 67 -6.42 -15.02 -0.14
CA CYS A 67 -6.46 -15.50 1.24
C CYS A 67 -7.08 -14.41 2.12
N SER A 68 -8.12 -14.74 2.90
CA SER A 68 -8.70 -13.82 3.87
C SER A 68 -7.80 -13.64 5.08
N TYR A 69 -7.76 -12.43 5.63
CA TYR A 69 -7.11 -12.15 6.91
C TYR A 69 -7.81 -12.89 8.05
N ILE A 70 -7.09 -13.10 9.16
CA ILE A 70 -7.58 -13.89 10.31
C ILE A 70 -8.04 -12.97 11.43
N GLY A 71 -9.26 -13.21 11.90
CA GLY A 71 -9.82 -12.54 13.08
C GLY A 71 -10.13 -11.05 12.88
N ASN A 72 -10.62 -10.41 13.95
CA ASN A 72 -11.05 -9.00 13.92
C ASN A 72 -9.87 -8.01 13.85
N ASN A 73 -8.67 -8.43 14.20
CA ASN A 73 -7.43 -7.66 14.09
C ASN A 73 -6.71 -7.82 12.76
N PHE A 74 -7.31 -8.55 11.82
CA PHE A 74 -6.80 -8.79 10.47
C PHE A 74 -5.35 -9.30 10.43
N LYS A 75 -5.03 -10.34 11.21
CA LYS A 75 -3.72 -10.97 11.18
C LYS A 75 -3.46 -11.58 9.79
N PHE A 76 -2.24 -11.40 9.26
CA PHE A 76 -1.86 -11.98 7.96
C PHE A 76 -1.96 -13.50 8.00
N PRO A 77 -2.64 -14.15 7.02
CA PRO A 77 -2.95 -15.59 7.02
C PRO A 77 -1.76 -16.42 6.51
N LEU A 78 -0.62 -16.39 7.19
CA LEU A 78 0.65 -16.93 6.67
C LEU A 78 0.56 -18.40 6.27
N GLU A 79 -0.04 -19.25 7.10
CA GLU A 79 -0.17 -20.69 6.84
C GLU A 79 -1.05 -20.95 5.61
N ASN A 80 -2.24 -20.38 5.59
CA ASN A 80 -3.16 -20.48 4.44
C ASN A 80 -2.55 -19.90 3.16
N PHE A 81 -1.68 -18.90 3.31
CA PHE A 81 -0.98 -18.30 2.19
C PHE A 81 0.05 -19.26 1.60
N PHE A 82 0.84 -19.95 2.43
CA PHE A 82 1.76 -21.01 1.98
C PHE A 82 1.02 -22.18 1.33
N GLU A 83 -0.07 -22.66 1.94
CA GLU A 83 -0.91 -23.71 1.36
C GLU A 83 -1.44 -23.30 -0.02
N SER A 84 -1.92 -22.05 -0.15
CA SER A 84 -2.40 -21.50 -1.42
C SER A 84 -1.31 -21.42 -2.48
N ILE A 85 -0.08 -21.06 -2.10
CA ILE A 85 1.07 -21.05 -3.01
C ILE A 85 1.37 -22.48 -3.50
N GLN A 86 1.39 -23.46 -2.60
CA GLN A 86 1.65 -24.86 -2.97
C GLN A 86 0.56 -25.42 -3.89
N LYS A 87 -0.70 -25.14 -3.56
CA LYS A 87 -1.87 -25.62 -4.30
C LYS A 87 -2.00 -25.01 -5.68
N TYR A 88 -1.88 -23.69 -5.77
CA TYR A 88 -2.20 -22.95 -6.99
C TYR A 88 -0.98 -22.61 -7.84
N LYS A 89 0.23 -22.70 -7.31
CA LYS A 89 1.50 -22.38 -8.00
C LYS A 89 1.43 -21.04 -8.74
N PRO A 90 1.14 -19.93 -8.04
CA PRO A 90 0.87 -18.64 -8.66
C PRO A 90 2.06 -18.16 -9.47
N LYS A 91 1.77 -17.47 -10.60
CA LYS A 91 2.77 -16.77 -11.41
C LYS A 91 3.17 -15.45 -10.75
N LEU A 92 2.16 -14.72 -10.24
CA LEU A 92 2.31 -13.45 -9.54
C LEU A 92 1.71 -13.55 -8.13
N ILE A 93 2.41 -13.00 -7.15
CA ILE A 93 1.96 -12.85 -5.76
C ILE A 93 2.07 -11.38 -5.40
N PHE A 94 0.95 -10.76 -4.98
CA PHE A 94 0.96 -9.37 -4.51
C PHE A 94 0.60 -9.31 -3.03
N ILE A 95 1.42 -8.58 -2.26
CA ILE A 95 1.21 -8.33 -0.83
C ILE A 95 1.32 -6.83 -0.60
N CYS A 96 0.24 -6.21 -0.12
CA CYS A 96 0.26 -4.83 0.34
C CYS A 96 0.72 -4.80 1.80
N ASN A 97 1.81 -4.11 2.10
CA ASN A 97 2.42 -4.11 3.43
C ASN A 97 2.94 -2.73 3.83
N PRO A 98 2.27 -2.02 4.72
CA PRO A 98 0.98 -2.27 5.37
C PRO A 98 -0.22 -2.36 4.41
N ASN A 99 -1.14 -3.29 4.68
CA ASN A 99 -2.28 -3.54 3.80
C ASN A 99 -3.33 -2.42 3.81
N ASN A 100 -3.75 -1.98 2.67
CA ASN A 100 -4.89 -1.08 2.51
C ASN A 100 -6.14 -1.90 2.14
N PRO A 101 -7.22 -1.92 2.97
CA PRO A 101 -7.55 -0.94 4.00
C PRO A 101 -7.34 -1.38 5.47
N THR A 102 -6.89 -2.60 5.75
CA THR A 102 -6.85 -3.15 7.12
C THR A 102 -5.66 -2.67 7.95
N GLY A 103 -4.64 -2.09 7.30
CA GLY A 103 -3.39 -1.72 7.97
C GLY A 103 -2.53 -2.91 8.43
N SER A 104 -2.96 -4.14 8.15
CA SER A 104 -2.26 -5.36 8.55
C SER A 104 -0.85 -5.39 8.00
N VAL A 105 0.07 -5.92 8.79
CA VAL A 105 1.47 -6.05 8.41
C VAL A 105 1.95 -7.49 8.53
N ILE A 106 2.90 -7.82 7.68
CA ILE A 106 3.70 -9.03 7.75
C ILE A 106 5.17 -8.62 7.85
N SER A 107 5.93 -9.26 8.71
CA SER A 107 7.34 -8.91 8.92
C SER A 107 8.19 -9.16 7.68
N ALA A 108 9.26 -8.38 7.53
CA ALA A 108 10.22 -8.52 6.45
C ALA A 108 10.81 -9.94 6.38
N GLU A 109 11.07 -10.58 7.53
CA GLU A 109 11.54 -11.96 7.60
C GLU A 109 10.56 -12.96 6.96
N LYS A 110 9.26 -12.80 7.22
CA LYS A 110 8.22 -13.67 6.65
C LYS A 110 8.05 -13.44 5.16
N ILE A 111 8.19 -12.20 4.69
CA ILE A 111 8.21 -11.90 3.26
C ILE A 111 9.41 -12.58 2.58
N MET A 112 10.60 -12.49 3.19
CA MET A 112 11.79 -13.16 2.69
C MET A 112 11.64 -14.68 2.71
N GLU A 113 10.98 -15.25 3.71
CA GLU A 113 10.64 -16.68 3.75
C GLU A 113 9.76 -17.07 2.56
N ILE A 114 8.70 -16.30 2.27
CA ILE A 114 7.84 -16.50 1.10
C ILE A 114 8.65 -16.44 -0.20
N ALA A 115 9.51 -15.44 -0.36
CA ALA A 115 10.32 -15.26 -1.57
C ALA A 115 11.33 -16.41 -1.77
N ASN A 116 11.97 -16.84 -0.69
CA ASN A 116 12.98 -17.90 -0.73
C ASN A 116 12.38 -19.28 -1.05
N LYS A 117 11.20 -19.57 -0.51
CA LYS A 117 10.51 -20.85 -0.75
C LYS A 117 9.82 -20.91 -2.13
N ASN A 118 9.62 -19.78 -2.83
CA ASN A 118 8.77 -19.72 -4.03
C ASN A 118 9.48 -19.07 -5.22
N LYS A 119 10.66 -19.54 -5.59
CA LYS A 119 11.51 -18.96 -6.65
C LYS A 119 10.87 -18.93 -8.04
N LYS A 120 9.77 -19.66 -8.29
CA LYS A 120 9.04 -19.68 -9.59
C LYS A 120 7.97 -18.60 -9.69
N SER A 121 7.61 -17.95 -8.58
CA SER A 121 6.66 -16.84 -8.54
C SER A 121 7.40 -15.53 -8.48
N LEU A 122 6.91 -14.51 -9.19
CA LEU A 122 7.32 -13.13 -8.92
C LEU A 122 6.48 -12.59 -7.77
N ILE A 123 7.14 -12.11 -6.73
CA ILE A 123 6.51 -11.59 -5.53
C ILE A 123 6.65 -10.07 -5.53
N VAL A 124 5.53 -9.38 -5.37
CA VAL A 124 5.46 -7.92 -5.37
C VAL A 124 4.97 -7.46 -4.02
N ILE A 125 5.76 -6.63 -3.36
CA ILE A 125 5.45 -6.02 -2.08
C ILE A 125 5.16 -4.55 -2.30
N ASP A 126 3.93 -4.14 -2.01
CA ASP A 126 3.50 -2.76 -2.09
C ASP A 126 3.70 -2.10 -0.72
N GLU A 127 4.78 -1.32 -0.61
CA GLU A 127 5.20 -0.64 0.62
C GLU A 127 4.83 0.84 0.66
N LEU A 128 3.72 1.25 0.04
CA LEU A 128 3.32 2.66 -0.01
C LEU A 128 3.12 3.32 1.36
N TYR A 129 2.88 2.54 2.39
CA TYR A 129 2.57 3.03 3.74
C TYR A 129 3.66 2.69 4.77
N GLU A 130 4.81 2.16 4.36
CA GLU A 130 5.87 1.63 5.23
C GLU A 130 6.37 2.66 6.25
N LYS A 131 6.55 3.93 5.87
CA LYS A 131 7.03 4.99 6.77
C LYS A 131 6.10 5.23 7.97
N PHE A 132 4.81 4.96 7.84
CA PHE A 132 3.86 5.09 8.95
C PHE A 132 3.93 3.93 9.94
N TYR A 133 4.49 2.79 9.53
CA TYR A 133 4.73 1.62 10.39
C TYR A 133 6.20 1.52 10.83
N GLY A 134 7.12 1.88 9.94
CA GLY A 134 8.56 1.91 10.23
C GLY A 134 9.29 0.62 9.88
N ASP A 135 8.66 -0.30 9.11
CA ASP A 135 9.28 -1.54 8.64
C ASP A 135 9.25 -1.59 7.11
N SER A 136 10.42 -1.69 6.48
CA SER A 136 10.61 -1.80 5.04
C SER A 136 11.62 -2.91 4.70
N LEU A 137 11.40 -3.57 3.58
CA LEU A 137 12.33 -4.55 3.04
C LEU A 137 13.59 -3.91 2.43
N LEU A 138 13.50 -2.66 1.94
CA LEU A 138 14.60 -2.03 1.21
C LEU A 138 15.93 -1.99 1.97
N PRO A 139 16.00 -1.81 3.30
CA PRO A 139 17.26 -1.82 4.02
C PRO A 139 17.97 -3.17 4.08
N ILE A 140 17.23 -4.27 3.93
CA ILE A 140 17.75 -5.63 4.17
C ILE A 140 17.82 -6.50 2.91
N ILE A 141 17.17 -6.07 1.82
CA ILE A 141 17.09 -6.86 0.58
C ILE A 141 18.40 -6.79 -0.23
N ASP A 142 18.79 -7.93 -0.79
CA ASP A 142 19.81 -8.04 -1.81
C ASP A 142 19.16 -8.65 -3.07
N PHE A 143 18.89 -7.85 -4.08
CA PHE A 143 18.24 -8.29 -5.32
C PHE A 143 19.13 -9.20 -6.19
N LYS A 144 20.44 -9.26 -5.94
CA LYS A 144 21.34 -10.23 -6.60
C LYS A 144 21.09 -11.64 -6.07
N LYS A 145 20.71 -11.76 -4.79
CA LYS A 145 20.35 -13.05 -4.15
C LYS A 145 18.87 -13.38 -4.27
N THR A 146 17.99 -12.38 -4.10
CA THR A 146 16.53 -12.54 -4.13
C THR A 146 15.96 -11.96 -5.41
N LYS A 147 16.13 -12.69 -6.53
CA LYS A 147 15.80 -12.21 -7.87
C LYS A 147 14.31 -12.15 -8.18
N ASN A 148 13.47 -12.82 -7.41
CA ASN A 148 12.03 -12.96 -7.66
C ASN A 148 11.16 -12.03 -6.80
N LEU A 149 11.72 -10.93 -6.29
CA LEU A 149 11.02 -9.97 -5.45
C LEU A 149 11.10 -8.57 -6.07
N VAL A 150 9.96 -7.87 -6.07
CA VAL A 150 9.82 -6.46 -6.45
C VAL A 150 9.18 -5.72 -5.31
N ILE A 151 9.70 -4.54 -4.98
CA ILE A 151 9.16 -3.66 -3.95
C ILE A 151 8.66 -2.39 -4.63
N ILE A 152 7.43 -1.96 -4.31
CA ILE A 152 6.82 -0.74 -4.85
C ILE A 152 6.80 0.32 -3.77
N HIS A 153 7.26 1.52 -4.11
CA HIS A 153 7.19 2.73 -3.28
C HIS A 153 6.55 3.90 -4.02
N SER A 154 6.15 4.93 -3.27
CA SER A 154 5.61 6.16 -3.85
C SER A 154 5.80 7.36 -2.93
N LEU A 155 5.90 8.54 -3.51
CA LEU A 155 5.88 9.83 -2.78
C LEU A 155 4.45 10.35 -2.54
N SER A 156 3.44 9.57 -2.90
CA SER A 156 2.03 9.98 -2.82
C SER A 156 1.50 10.15 -1.40
N LYS A 157 2.05 9.42 -0.41
CA LYS A 157 1.49 9.35 0.95
C LYS A 157 2.27 10.17 1.95
N THR A 158 3.58 10.23 1.81
CA THR A 158 4.49 10.86 2.78
C THR A 158 4.93 12.26 2.37
N ALA A 159 5.06 12.52 1.07
CA ALA A 159 5.53 13.81 0.54
C ALA A 159 4.42 14.71 -0.03
N GLY A 160 3.14 14.31 0.10
CA GLY A 160 2.03 15.10 -0.43
C GLY A 160 1.92 15.14 -1.97
N LEU A 161 2.68 14.32 -2.69
CA LEU A 161 2.80 14.38 -4.15
C LEU A 161 1.85 13.42 -4.88
N ALA A 162 0.71 13.07 -4.29
CA ALA A 162 -0.25 12.14 -4.88
C ALA A 162 -0.75 12.59 -6.27
N GLY A 163 -0.99 13.89 -6.46
CA GLY A 163 -1.44 14.47 -7.74
C GLY A 163 -0.36 14.51 -8.82
N LEU A 164 0.92 14.47 -8.46
CA LEU A 164 2.04 14.50 -9.41
C LEU A 164 2.43 13.13 -9.94
N ARG A 165 1.91 12.05 -9.36
CA ARG A 165 2.08 10.69 -9.87
C ARG A 165 3.53 10.24 -9.95
N VAL A 166 4.21 10.07 -8.81
CA VAL A 166 5.57 9.51 -8.75
C VAL A 166 5.57 8.23 -7.95
N GLY A 167 5.97 7.13 -8.59
CA GLY A 167 6.13 5.83 -7.98
C GLY A 167 7.43 5.16 -8.43
N PHE A 168 7.89 4.21 -7.65
CA PHE A 168 9.12 3.46 -7.88
C PHE A 168 8.84 1.97 -7.78
N ALA A 169 9.56 1.17 -8.57
CA ALA A 169 9.68 -0.25 -8.37
C ALA A 169 11.16 -0.62 -8.24
N PHE A 170 11.49 -1.38 -7.20
CA PHE A 170 12.83 -1.88 -6.91
C PHE A 170 12.83 -3.39 -7.12
N GLY A 171 13.87 -3.91 -7.76
CA GLY A 171 13.98 -5.33 -8.03
C GLY A 171 15.28 -5.69 -8.75
N ASN A 172 15.50 -6.97 -8.98
CA ASN A 172 16.63 -7.39 -9.80
C ASN A 172 16.62 -6.67 -11.16
N GLU A 173 17.81 -6.27 -11.66
CA GLU A 173 17.99 -5.52 -12.92
C GLU A 173 17.21 -6.12 -14.11
N GLN A 174 17.22 -7.45 -14.23
CA GLN A 174 16.52 -8.15 -15.32
C GLN A 174 15.00 -7.99 -15.21
N ILE A 175 14.47 -8.02 -14.00
CA ILE A 175 13.04 -7.78 -13.72
C ILE A 175 12.67 -6.33 -14.04
N ILE A 176 13.43 -5.37 -13.53
CA ILE A 176 13.19 -3.93 -13.82
C ILE A 176 13.29 -3.64 -15.32
N LYS A 177 14.26 -4.23 -16.01
CA LYS A 177 14.38 -4.12 -17.46
C LYS A 177 13.14 -4.65 -18.22
N GLN A 178 12.55 -5.77 -17.78
CA GLN A 178 11.31 -6.28 -18.39
C GLN A 178 10.11 -5.37 -18.11
N ILE A 179 9.99 -4.86 -16.88
CA ILE A 179 8.90 -3.92 -16.54
C ILE A 179 9.02 -2.64 -17.37
N ASN A 180 10.22 -2.10 -17.54
CA ASN A 180 10.47 -0.90 -18.34
C ASN A 180 10.16 -1.07 -19.83
N LYS A 181 10.23 -2.28 -20.40
CA LYS A 181 9.87 -2.52 -21.80
C LYS A 181 8.39 -2.32 -22.12
N VAL A 182 7.52 -2.44 -21.12
CA VAL A 182 6.06 -2.33 -21.33
C VAL A 182 5.50 -0.96 -20.96
N THR A 183 6.38 -0.03 -20.56
CA THR A 183 6.06 1.38 -20.25
C THR A 183 6.47 2.30 -21.37
N GLY A 184 5.81 3.45 -21.49
CA GLY A 184 6.19 4.48 -22.45
C GLY A 184 7.48 5.20 -22.06
N PRO A 185 8.21 5.76 -23.03
CA PRO A 185 9.47 6.46 -22.75
C PRO A 185 9.29 7.78 -21.98
N TYR A 186 8.09 8.34 -21.96
CA TYR A 186 7.76 9.64 -21.39
C TYR A 186 6.62 9.59 -20.36
N ASP A 187 6.39 8.45 -19.70
CA ASP A 187 5.27 8.24 -18.78
C ASP A 187 5.30 9.17 -17.57
N VAL A 188 6.49 9.55 -17.08
CA VAL A 188 6.64 10.45 -15.93
C VAL A 188 6.87 11.87 -16.40
N ASN A 189 5.98 12.77 -16.00
CA ASN A 189 6.05 14.18 -16.41
C ASN A 189 7.20 14.95 -15.71
N SER A 190 7.67 16.04 -16.35
CA SER A 190 8.82 16.80 -15.86
C SER A 190 8.58 17.54 -14.54
N PHE A 191 7.35 17.98 -14.28
CA PHE A 191 6.98 18.60 -13.00
C PHE A 191 7.08 17.61 -11.86
N ALA A 192 6.62 16.37 -12.09
CA ALA A 192 6.74 15.28 -11.14
C ALA A 192 8.20 14.97 -10.80
N VAL A 193 9.08 14.97 -11.82
CA VAL A 193 10.53 14.75 -11.64
C VAL A 193 11.15 15.86 -10.79
N ALA A 194 10.83 17.12 -11.06
CA ALA A 194 11.36 18.27 -10.30
C ALA A 194 10.88 18.23 -8.84
N ALA A 195 9.59 18.03 -8.62
CA ALA A 195 9.00 17.95 -7.28
C ALA A 195 9.50 16.73 -6.49
N ALA A 196 9.69 15.59 -7.15
CA ALA A 196 10.23 14.39 -6.51
C ALA A 196 11.67 14.60 -6.03
N ASN A 197 12.52 15.25 -6.84
CA ASN A 197 13.88 15.61 -6.40
C ASN A 197 13.85 16.50 -5.16
N ALA A 198 13.05 17.58 -5.17
CA ALA A 198 12.93 18.48 -4.03
C ALA A 198 12.44 17.77 -2.76
N ALA A 199 11.42 16.91 -2.90
CA ALA A 199 10.90 16.15 -1.78
C ALA A 199 11.89 15.11 -1.22
N LEU A 200 12.70 14.50 -2.07
CA LEU A 200 13.74 13.56 -1.65
C LEU A 200 14.92 14.24 -0.97
N ASP A 201 15.21 15.49 -1.34
CA ASP A 201 16.22 16.32 -0.66
C ASP A 201 15.73 16.81 0.72
N ASP A 202 14.40 16.91 0.94
CA ASP A 202 13.79 17.38 2.20
C ASP A 202 13.23 16.21 3.03
N GLN A 203 14.11 15.31 3.47
CA GLN A 203 13.71 14.18 4.32
C GLN A 203 13.19 14.64 5.69
N GLU A 204 13.67 15.77 6.20
CA GLU A 204 13.22 16.33 7.48
C GLU A 204 11.73 16.69 7.43
N TYR A 205 11.26 17.30 6.36
CA TYR A 205 9.83 17.58 6.17
C TYR A 205 8.99 16.29 6.18
N ILE A 206 9.43 15.27 5.43
CA ILE A 206 8.73 13.99 5.33
C ILE A 206 8.65 13.32 6.71
N ASP A 207 9.76 13.26 7.44
CA ASP A 207 9.81 12.59 8.74
C ASP A 207 9.00 13.35 9.81
N ASN A 208 9.02 14.68 9.79
CA ASN A 208 8.17 15.53 10.61
C ASN A 208 6.68 15.31 10.31
N TYR A 209 6.30 15.23 9.04
CA TYR A 209 4.92 14.95 8.65
C TYR A 209 4.47 13.57 9.15
N VAL A 210 5.29 12.54 8.94
CA VAL A 210 5.00 11.17 9.41
C VAL A 210 4.85 11.13 10.93
N SER A 211 5.72 11.84 11.67
CA SER A 211 5.64 11.94 13.13
C SER A 211 4.32 12.58 13.59
N LYS A 212 3.91 13.70 12.98
CA LYS A 212 2.64 14.37 13.28
C LYS A 212 1.42 13.47 13.00
N VAL A 213 1.47 12.68 11.93
CA VAL A 213 0.41 11.71 11.61
C VAL A 213 0.37 10.57 12.63
N LYS A 214 1.53 10.06 13.07
CA LYS A 214 1.60 9.04 14.13
C LYS A 214 1.06 9.55 15.47
N GLU A 215 1.38 10.78 15.85
CA GLU A 215 0.84 11.43 17.04
C GLU A 215 -0.69 11.57 16.95
N ALA A 216 -1.20 12.09 15.84
CA ALA A 216 -2.64 12.22 15.61
C ALA A 216 -3.37 10.87 15.60
N ARG A 217 -2.71 9.81 15.08
CA ARG A 217 -3.23 8.45 15.12
C ARG A 217 -3.41 7.94 16.56
N ASN A 218 -2.40 8.09 17.40
CA ASN A 218 -2.48 7.65 18.79
C ASN A 218 -3.61 8.39 19.52
N TRP A 219 -3.69 9.70 19.33
CA TRP A 219 -4.73 10.51 19.93
C TRP A 219 -6.15 10.09 19.52
N ILE A 220 -6.39 9.87 18.21
CA ILE A 220 -7.71 9.47 17.72
C ILE A 220 -8.05 8.03 18.10
N GLN A 221 -7.06 7.14 18.14
CA GLN A 221 -7.24 5.75 18.61
C GLN A 221 -7.74 5.73 20.07
N GLU A 222 -7.11 6.47 20.99
CA GLU A 222 -7.55 6.59 22.38
C GLU A 222 -9.01 7.07 22.49
N LYS A 223 -9.44 7.96 21.58
CA LYS A 223 -10.83 8.42 21.55
C LYS A 223 -11.81 7.31 21.20
N PHE A 224 -11.46 6.45 20.25
CA PHE A 224 -12.31 5.31 19.89
C PHE A 224 -12.28 4.21 20.94
N GLU A 225 -11.15 3.95 21.58
CA GLU A 225 -11.03 3.00 22.69
C GLU A 225 -11.94 3.37 23.86
N SER A 226 -12.18 4.67 24.07
CA SER A 226 -13.07 5.16 25.13
C SER A 226 -14.58 5.00 24.82
N LEU A 227 -14.97 4.61 23.62
CA LEU A 227 -16.38 4.60 23.16
C LEU A 227 -16.94 3.20 22.88
N ASP A 228 -16.25 2.13 23.13
CA ASP A 228 -16.70 0.75 22.80
C ASP A 228 -17.19 0.59 21.32
N ILE A 229 -16.57 1.33 20.40
CA ILE A 229 -16.83 1.23 18.97
C ILE A 229 -15.79 0.31 18.34
N ARG A 230 -16.24 -0.67 17.57
CA ARG A 230 -15.33 -1.53 16.82
C ARG A 230 -14.48 -0.67 15.87
N HIS A 231 -13.17 -0.77 16.01
CA HIS A 231 -12.21 -0.03 15.22
C HIS A 231 -10.97 -0.88 14.92
N ASN A 232 -10.16 -0.42 13.95
CA ASN A 232 -8.89 -1.04 13.62
C ASN A 232 -7.86 0.03 13.23
N PHE A 233 -6.83 0.18 14.05
CA PHE A 233 -5.71 1.12 13.90
C PHE A 233 -4.38 0.37 13.72
N ASN A 234 -4.27 -0.50 12.73
CA ASN A 234 -3.02 -1.19 12.38
C ASN A 234 -2.03 -0.24 11.66
N GLY A 235 -1.20 -0.72 10.76
CA GLY A 235 -0.27 0.11 9.96
C GLY A 235 -0.97 1.09 9.00
N GLY A 236 -0.19 2.02 8.44
CA GLY A 236 -0.68 3.01 7.48
C GLY A 236 -1.17 4.33 8.10
N ASN A 237 -1.58 5.26 7.23
CA ASN A 237 -2.16 6.54 7.61
C ASN A 237 -3.69 6.56 7.46
N TYR A 238 -4.34 5.49 7.88
CA TYR A 238 -5.80 5.30 7.86
C TYR A 238 -6.20 4.31 8.94
N PHE A 239 -7.49 4.32 9.25
CA PHE A 239 -8.13 3.35 10.15
C PHE A 239 -9.50 2.94 9.63
N LEU A 240 -10.00 1.83 10.15
CA LEU A 240 -11.37 1.38 9.95
C LEU A 240 -12.16 1.58 11.24
N ILE A 241 -13.43 2.00 11.09
CA ILE A 241 -14.41 2.01 12.18
C ILE A 241 -15.72 1.40 11.67
N TRP A 242 -16.45 0.76 12.58
CA TRP A 242 -17.81 0.26 12.35
C TRP A 242 -18.76 1.19 13.09
N PRO A 243 -19.30 2.23 12.42
CA PRO A 243 -20.14 3.23 13.05
C PRO A 243 -21.48 2.65 13.47
N ASN A 244 -22.19 3.36 14.37
CA ASN A 244 -23.57 3.01 14.73
C ASN A 244 -24.55 3.25 13.57
N LYS A 245 -24.32 4.31 12.80
CA LYS A 245 -25.09 4.61 11.59
C LYS A 245 -24.67 3.72 10.42
N GLU A 246 -25.60 3.52 9.49
CA GLU A 246 -25.27 2.91 8.20
C GLU A 246 -24.12 3.68 7.52
N PRO A 247 -23.07 3.00 7.03
CA PRO A 247 -21.89 3.63 6.43
C PRO A 247 -22.18 4.63 5.32
N LYS A 248 -23.18 4.35 4.49
CA LYS A 248 -23.60 5.23 3.39
C LYS A 248 -24.24 6.53 3.90
N VAL A 249 -25.00 6.45 4.98
CA VAL A 249 -25.63 7.62 5.62
C VAL A 249 -24.55 8.49 6.26
N LEU A 250 -23.64 7.85 7.04
CA LEU A 250 -22.53 8.55 7.67
C LEU A 250 -21.61 9.20 6.63
N GLU A 251 -21.26 8.51 5.55
CA GLU A 251 -20.42 9.06 4.45
C GLU A 251 -21.05 10.35 3.88
N LYS A 252 -22.37 10.35 3.65
CA LYS A 252 -23.09 11.53 3.13
C LYS A 252 -23.06 12.67 4.16
N GLU A 253 -23.45 12.39 5.41
CA GLU A 253 -23.50 13.43 6.45
C GLU A 253 -22.12 14.03 6.74
N MET A 254 -21.06 13.20 6.76
CA MET A 254 -19.68 13.68 6.90
C MET A 254 -19.28 14.58 5.74
N LYS A 255 -19.62 14.20 4.50
CA LYS A 255 -19.37 15.00 3.30
C LYS A 255 -20.11 16.35 3.36
N ASP A 256 -21.35 16.37 3.81
CA ASP A 256 -22.16 17.61 3.96
C ASP A 256 -21.55 18.55 5.03
N ASN A 257 -20.74 18.01 5.94
CA ASN A 257 -19.93 18.75 6.92
C ASN A 257 -18.46 18.97 6.49
N GLY A 258 -18.13 18.78 5.20
CA GLY A 258 -16.81 19.06 4.61
C GLY A 258 -15.75 17.98 4.86
N ILE A 259 -16.12 16.78 5.32
CA ILE A 259 -15.18 15.68 5.58
C ILE A 259 -15.46 14.50 4.67
N LEU A 260 -14.46 14.12 3.88
CA LEU A 260 -14.55 12.96 3.00
C LEU A 260 -14.01 11.71 3.71
N ILE A 261 -14.86 10.72 3.88
CA ILE A 261 -14.52 9.38 4.35
C ILE A 261 -14.82 8.35 3.26
N ARG A 262 -14.37 7.12 3.42
CA ARG A 262 -14.59 6.07 2.42
C ARG A 262 -15.51 4.98 2.97
N ASN A 263 -16.66 4.82 2.36
CA ASN A 263 -17.56 3.70 2.62
C ASN A 263 -16.93 2.37 2.17
N MET A 264 -16.96 1.36 3.05
CA MET A 264 -16.47 -0.01 2.83
C MET A 264 -17.60 -1.04 2.79
N GLN A 265 -18.84 -0.61 2.75
CA GLN A 265 -20.02 -1.49 2.67
C GLN A 265 -19.91 -2.46 1.49
N ASN A 266 -20.39 -3.68 1.68
CA ASN A 266 -20.33 -4.80 0.73
C ASN A 266 -18.90 -5.29 0.41
N LYS A 267 -17.89 -4.91 1.19
CA LYS A 267 -16.56 -5.49 1.08
C LYS A 267 -16.38 -6.61 2.09
N LYS A 268 -16.02 -7.78 1.58
CA LYS A 268 -15.80 -8.97 2.41
C LYS A 268 -14.88 -8.65 3.60
N ASP A 269 -15.23 -9.20 4.77
CA ASP A 269 -14.52 -9.12 6.05
C ASP A 269 -14.45 -7.71 6.70
N ILE A 270 -14.79 -6.65 5.95
CA ILE A 270 -14.85 -5.26 6.44
C ILE A 270 -16.19 -4.57 6.11
N ASP A 271 -17.20 -5.36 5.82
CA ASP A 271 -18.55 -4.83 5.59
C ASP A 271 -19.03 -3.98 6.78
N GLN A 272 -19.91 -3.03 6.49
CA GLN A 272 -20.45 -2.06 7.45
C GLN A 272 -19.39 -1.15 8.10
N SER A 273 -18.17 -1.10 7.57
CA SER A 273 -17.15 -0.16 8.04
C SER A 273 -17.01 1.06 7.13
N VAL A 274 -16.35 2.08 7.66
CA VAL A 274 -15.82 3.20 6.91
C VAL A 274 -14.31 3.30 7.12
N ARG A 275 -13.58 3.68 6.07
CA ARG A 275 -12.14 3.98 6.17
C ARG A 275 -11.95 5.48 6.24
N VAL A 276 -11.19 5.92 7.23
CA VAL A 276 -10.81 7.30 7.46
C VAL A 276 -9.30 7.46 7.27
N SER A 277 -8.87 8.45 6.49
CA SER A 277 -7.45 8.79 6.39
C SER A 277 -7.04 9.63 7.60
N ILE A 278 -5.86 9.36 8.14
CA ILE A 278 -5.29 10.11 9.26
C ILE A 278 -4.49 11.26 8.67
N GLY A 279 -4.86 12.47 9.08
CA GLY A 279 -4.10 13.69 8.82
C GLY A 279 -3.32 14.14 10.06
N VAL A 280 -2.99 15.42 10.12
CA VAL A 280 -2.37 16.01 11.31
C VAL A 280 -3.41 16.23 12.42
N MET A 281 -2.94 16.54 13.63
CA MET A 281 -3.76 16.63 14.85
C MET A 281 -4.99 17.54 14.67
N GLU A 282 -4.84 18.69 14.05
CA GLU A 282 -5.93 19.65 13.83
C GLU A 282 -7.05 19.05 12.98
N GLN A 283 -6.69 18.31 11.92
CA GLN A 283 -7.65 17.63 11.06
C GLN A 283 -8.39 16.51 11.80
N MET A 284 -7.68 15.74 12.63
CA MET A 284 -8.30 14.68 13.43
C MET A 284 -9.21 15.22 14.52
N LYS A 285 -8.90 16.37 15.11
CA LYS A 285 -9.79 17.05 16.07
C LYS A 285 -11.10 17.52 15.39
N ILE A 286 -11.02 18.05 14.17
CA ILE A 286 -12.20 18.43 13.38
C ILE A 286 -13.05 17.20 13.03
N PHE A 287 -12.39 16.14 12.53
CA PHE A 287 -13.06 14.87 12.25
C PHE A 287 -13.79 14.35 13.49
N TRP A 288 -13.11 14.26 14.63
CA TRP A 288 -13.67 13.74 15.87
C TRP A 288 -14.90 14.52 16.36
N LYS A 289 -14.82 15.85 16.32
CA LYS A 289 -15.93 16.73 16.73
C LYS A 289 -17.18 16.46 15.91
N ILE A 290 -17.03 16.34 14.59
CA ILE A 290 -18.15 16.10 13.67
C ILE A 290 -18.65 14.66 13.76
N TYR A 291 -17.76 13.68 13.77
CA TYR A 291 -18.12 12.26 13.93
C TYR A 291 -18.92 12.03 15.21
N LYS A 292 -18.44 12.54 16.35
CA LYS A 292 -19.15 12.41 17.63
C LYS A 292 -20.55 13.01 17.62
N LYS A 293 -20.74 14.13 16.93
CA LYS A 293 -22.06 14.77 16.75
C LYS A 293 -22.99 13.92 15.89
N LEU A 294 -22.47 13.28 14.84
CA LEU A 294 -23.28 12.57 13.87
C LEU A 294 -23.60 11.14 14.26
N ASP A 295 -22.68 10.42 14.88
CA ASP A 295 -22.77 8.97 15.12
C ASP A 295 -22.96 8.58 16.59
N GLN A 296 -22.75 9.50 17.54
CA GLN A 296 -22.76 9.22 18.98
C GLN A 296 -23.86 9.97 19.76
N GLN A 297 -24.81 10.57 19.08
CA GLN A 297 -25.99 11.26 19.70
C GLN A 297 -27.25 10.41 19.57
#